data_8ff486c947bb29b8b79ea87aa5a4b4ea
#
_entry.id   8ff486c947bb29b8b79ea87aa5a4b4ea
#
_cell.length_a   1.000
_cell.length_b   1.000
_cell.length_c   1.000
_cell.angle_alpha   90.00
_cell.angle_beta   90.00
_cell.angle_gamma   90.00
#
_symmetry.space_group_name_H-M   'P 1'
#
loop_
_entity.id
_entity.type
_entity.pdbx_description
1 polymer ?
#
loop_
_entity_poly.entity_id
_entity_poly.type
_entity_poly.pdbx_seq_one_letter_code
_entity_poly.pdbx_strand_id
1 'polypeptide(L)'
;MKVLLFNGSNREHGCTFTALSEAARILNEEGIETEILQIGAAPVADCIGCRVCAKTNRCVFQNDCVNDWIEKAKTADGFIFGTPVYFAHPSGRILSALDRMFYAARGCFE
;
A
#
# COMPACT_ATOMS: atom_id res chain seq x y z
N MET A 1 9.83 -4.91 -15.17
CA MET A 1 9.11 -3.81 -14.49
C MET A 1 7.96 -4.38 -13.68
N LYS A 2 7.80 -3.93 -12.46
CA LYS A 2 6.75 -4.41 -11.56
C LYS A 2 5.98 -3.25 -10.96
N VAL A 3 4.64 -3.34 -10.97
CA VAL A 3 3.75 -2.36 -10.36
C VAL A 3 2.95 -3.03 -9.24
N LEU A 4 2.92 -2.40 -8.08
CA LEU A 4 2.10 -2.81 -6.95
C LEU A 4 0.80 -2.00 -6.94
N LEU A 5 -0.33 -2.70 -6.75
CA LEU A 5 -1.64 -2.08 -6.67
C LEU A 5 -2.19 -2.33 -5.26
N PHE A 6 -2.42 -1.26 -4.52
CA PHE A 6 -2.81 -1.34 -3.11
C PHE A 6 -4.33 -1.17 -2.99
N ASN A 7 -4.99 -2.20 -2.49
CA ASN A 7 -6.43 -2.16 -2.25
C ASN A 7 -6.70 -1.71 -0.81
N GLY A 8 -7.11 -0.47 -0.67
CA GLY A 8 -7.42 0.17 0.62
C GLY A 8 -8.83 -0.11 1.15
N SER A 9 -9.58 -1.00 0.49
CA SER A 9 -10.90 -1.40 0.94
C SER A 9 -10.81 -2.59 1.90
N ASN A 10 -11.68 -2.62 2.90
CA ASN A 10 -11.84 -3.80 3.74
C ASN A 10 -12.52 -4.96 3.01
N ARG A 11 -13.12 -4.69 1.85
CA ARG A 11 -13.72 -5.72 0.99
C ARG A 11 -12.69 -6.17 -0.03
N GLU A 12 -12.31 -7.44 0.03
CA GLU A 12 -11.27 -7.97 -0.85
C GLU A 12 -11.67 -7.93 -2.33
N HIS A 13 -12.92 -8.19 -2.64
CA HIS A 13 -13.43 -8.27 -4.01
C HIS A 13 -14.58 -7.30 -4.29
N GLY A 14 -14.50 -6.08 -3.75
CA GLY A 14 -15.48 -5.03 -4.01
C GLY A 14 -15.13 -4.19 -5.24
N CYS A 15 -15.74 -3.00 -5.31
CA CYS A 15 -15.54 -2.09 -6.45
C CYS A 15 -14.09 -1.63 -6.61
N THR A 16 -13.40 -1.38 -5.49
CA THR A 16 -11.98 -0.99 -5.53
C THR A 16 -11.14 -2.09 -6.16
N PHE A 17 -11.37 -3.34 -5.75
CA PHE A 17 -10.67 -4.48 -6.35
C PHE A 17 -10.97 -4.60 -7.84
N THR A 18 -12.21 -4.41 -8.25
CA THR A 18 -12.60 -4.47 -9.67
C THR A 18 -11.82 -3.45 -10.49
N ALA A 19 -11.73 -2.21 -10.00
CA ALA A 19 -10.99 -1.15 -10.69
C ALA A 19 -9.49 -1.47 -10.76
N LEU A 20 -8.90 -1.93 -9.66
CA LEU A 20 -7.48 -2.31 -9.62
C LEU A 20 -7.19 -3.51 -10.52
N SER A 21 -8.11 -4.49 -10.56
CA SER A 21 -7.97 -5.66 -11.43
C SER A 21 -7.96 -5.28 -12.90
N GLU A 22 -8.78 -4.30 -13.30
CA GLU A 22 -8.79 -3.82 -14.68
C GLU A 22 -7.47 -3.11 -15.02
N ALA A 23 -6.94 -2.29 -14.11
CA ALA A 23 -5.63 -1.68 -14.31
C ALA A 23 -4.53 -2.74 -14.42
N ALA A 24 -4.56 -3.75 -13.55
CA ALA A 24 -3.60 -4.84 -13.58
C ALA A 24 -3.67 -5.64 -14.88
N ARG A 25 -4.87 -5.87 -15.39
CA ARG A 25 -5.07 -6.59 -16.66
C ARG A 25 -4.35 -5.88 -17.81
N ILE A 26 -4.54 -4.57 -17.91
CA ILE A 26 -3.91 -3.77 -18.97
C ILE A 26 -2.38 -3.76 -18.82
N LEU A 27 -1.88 -3.58 -17.59
CA LEU A 27 -0.45 -3.60 -17.33
C LEU A 27 0.17 -4.95 -17.71
N ASN A 28 -0.49 -6.05 -17.36
CA ASN A 28 -0.02 -7.40 -17.70
C ASN A 28 0.00 -7.63 -19.21
N GLU A 29 -0.98 -7.11 -19.94
CA GLU A 29 -1.00 -7.18 -21.42
C GLU A 29 0.20 -6.47 -22.03
N GLU A 30 0.70 -5.42 -21.38
CA GLU A 30 1.88 -4.66 -21.82
C GLU A 30 3.19 -5.26 -21.30
N GLY A 31 3.15 -6.46 -20.72
CA GLY A 31 4.34 -7.13 -20.20
C GLY A 31 4.84 -6.63 -18.86
N ILE A 32 4.02 -5.87 -18.13
CA ILE A 32 4.36 -5.35 -16.82
C ILE A 32 3.81 -6.29 -15.75
N GLU A 33 4.68 -6.78 -14.87
CA GLU A 33 4.28 -7.62 -13.75
C GLU A 33 3.50 -6.81 -12.71
N THR A 34 2.41 -7.39 -12.18
CA THR A 34 1.56 -6.72 -11.19
C THR A 34 1.30 -7.60 -9.98
N GLU A 35 1.07 -6.95 -8.84
CA GLU A 35 0.60 -7.62 -7.64
C GLU A 35 -0.40 -6.72 -6.93
N ILE A 36 -1.57 -7.25 -6.56
CA ILE A 36 -2.58 -6.53 -5.79
C ILE A 36 -2.38 -6.88 -4.32
N LEU A 37 -2.17 -5.86 -3.49
CA LEU A 37 -1.96 -5.99 -2.05
C LEU A 37 -3.21 -5.53 -1.31
N GLN A 38 -3.75 -6.38 -0.46
CA GLN A 38 -5.00 -6.17 0.26
C GLN A 38 -4.72 -5.66 1.68
N ILE A 39 -5.35 -4.53 2.04
CA ILE A 39 -5.20 -3.98 3.40
C ILE A 39 -5.96 -4.80 4.45
N GLY A 40 -7.07 -5.42 4.06
CA GLY A 40 -7.86 -6.24 4.97
C GLY A 40 -8.81 -5.45 5.85
N ALA A 41 -9.52 -6.17 6.72
CA ALA A 41 -10.52 -5.60 7.62
C ALA A 41 -9.95 -5.20 8.98
N ALA A 42 -8.76 -5.67 9.35
CA ALA A 42 -8.16 -5.36 10.65
C ALA A 42 -7.70 -3.90 10.69
N PRO A 43 -7.76 -3.25 11.85
CA PRO A 43 -7.25 -1.89 11.99
C PRO A 43 -5.77 -1.80 11.66
N VAL A 44 -5.38 -0.68 11.06
CA VAL A 44 -3.98 -0.33 10.81
C VAL A 44 -3.68 0.92 11.61
N ALA A 45 -2.71 0.82 12.51
CA ALA A 45 -2.33 1.96 13.35
C ALA A 45 -1.72 3.07 12.51
N ASP A 46 -1.99 4.31 12.91
CA ASP A 46 -1.39 5.48 12.28
C ASP A 46 0.09 5.66 12.69
N CYS A 47 0.80 6.53 12.01
CA CYS A 47 2.17 6.88 12.36
C CYS A 47 2.19 7.71 13.64
N ILE A 48 3.02 7.32 14.60
CA ILE A 48 3.18 8.02 15.87
C ILE A 48 4.41 8.95 15.90
N GLY A 49 5.14 9.04 14.79
CA GLY A 49 6.30 9.93 14.71
C GLY A 49 7.49 9.54 15.58
N CYS A 50 7.63 8.27 15.92
CA CYS A 50 8.69 7.78 16.84
C CYS A 50 10.09 7.80 16.23
N ARG A 51 10.22 7.89 14.90
CA ARG A 51 11.48 7.96 14.14
C ARG A 51 12.39 6.73 14.24
N VAL A 52 11.91 5.63 14.75
CA VAL A 52 12.70 4.37 14.78
C VAL A 52 13.08 3.96 13.36
N CYS A 53 12.19 4.18 12.40
CA CYS A 53 12.40 3.85 10.99
C CYS A 53 13.57 4.60 10.34
N ALA A 54 14.04 5.71 10.92
CA ALA A 54 15.19 6.43 10.39
C ALA A 54 16.45 5.57 10.32
N LYS A 55 16.56 4.57 11.19
CA LYS A 55 17.71 3.65 11.24
C LYS A 55 17.44 2.33 10.54
N THR A 56 16.18 1.88 10.50
CA THR A 56 15.85 0.52 10.08
C THR A 56 15.17 0.47 8.71
N ASN A 57 14.60 1.58 8.23
CA ASN A 57 13.73 1.66 7.05
C ASN A 57 12.53 0.72 7.16
N ARG A 58 12.08 0.47 8.39
CA ARG A 58 10.92 -0.34 8.72
C ARG A 58 10.13 0.34 9.83
N CYS A 59 8.82 0.08 9.89
CA CYS A 59 7.99 0.62 10.96
C CYS A 59 8.16 -0.20 12.24
N VAL A 60 8.09 0.48 13.39
CA VAL A 60 8.16 -0.18 14.71
C VAL A 60 6.93 -1.07 14.96
N PHE A 61 5.78 -0.73 14.38
CA PHE A 61 4.59 -1.58 14.46
C PHE A 61 4.72 -2.74 13.48
N GLN A 62 4.65 -3.97 13.97
CA GLN A 62 4.90 -5.17 13.17
C GLN A 62 3.70 -6.11 13.06
N ASN A 63 2.55 -5.72 13.61
CA ASN A 63 1.38 -6.58 13.69
C ASN A 63 0.34 -6.34 12.58
N ASP A 64 0.76 -5.74 11.47
CA ASP A 64 -0.10 -5.47 10.32
C ASP A 64 0.67 -5.59 9.00
N CYS A 65 0.04 -5.16 7.90
CA CYS A 65 0.58 -5.34 6.55
C CYS A 65 1.71 -4.36 6.17
N VAL A 66 1.95 -3.30 6.95
CA VAL A 66 2.77 -2.18 6.49
C VAL A 66 4.22 -2.58 6.23
N ASN A 67 4.85 -3.32 7.14
CA ASN A 67 6.24 -3.72 6.93
C ASN A 67 6.41 -4.68 5.74
N ASP A 68 5.44 -5.55 5.50
CA ASP A 68 5.43 -6.39 4.29
C ASP A 68 5.32 -5.51 3.03
N TRP A 69 4.45 -4.52 3.06
CA TRP A 69 4.31 -3.57 1.95
C TRP A 69 5.61 -2.79 1.70
N ILE A 70 6.30 -2.36 2.77
CA ILE A 70 7.59 -1.68 2.66
C ILE A 70 8.59 -2.56 1.91
N GLU A 71 8.72 -3.82 2.29
CA GLU A 71 9.68 -4.72 1.66
C GLU A 71 9.37 -4.94 0.16
N LYS A 72 8.10 -5.10 -0.17
CA LYS A 72 7.68 -5.25 -1.57
C LYS A 72 7.90 -3.96 -2.36
N ALA A 73 7.64 -2.82 -1.74
CA ALA A 73 7.79 -1.52 -2.39
C ALA A 73 9.25 -1.20 -2.78
N LYS A 74 10.21 -1.68 -2.01
CA LYS A 74 11.63 -1.43 -2.28
C LYS A 74 12.09 -1.91 -3.64
N THR A 75 11.45 -2.93 -4.18
CA THR A 75 11.83 -3.53 -5.47
C THR A 75 10.80 -3.28 -6.58
N ALA A 76 9.78 -2.50 -6.32
CA ALA A 76 8.76 -2.18 -7.31
C ALA A 76 9.13 -0.91 -8.07
N ASP A 77 8.62 -0.81 -9.30
CA ASP A 77 8.87 0.33 -10.18
C ASP A 77 7.74 1.36 -10.15
N GLY A 78 6.56 0.97 -9.71
CA GLY A 78 5.42 1.88 -9.65
C GLY A 78 4.35 1.42 -8.67
N PHE A 79 3.49 2.36 -8.28
CA PHE A 79 2.41 2.12 -7.32
C PHE A 79 1.09 2.67 -7.84
N ILE A 80 0.01 1.93 -7.63
CA ILE A 80 -1.36 2.39 -7.85
C ILE A 80 -2.13 2.15 -6.56
N PHE A 81 -2.79 3.18 -6.06
CA PHE A 81 -3.56 3.10 -4.82
C PHE A 81 -5.04 3.20 -5.12
N GLY A 82 -5.81 2.19 -4.70
CA GLY A 82 -7.26 2.20 -4.78
C GLY A 82 -7.86 2.27 -3.39
N THR A 83 -8.90 3.08 -3.24
CA THR A 83 -9.55 3.26 -1.94
C THR A 83 -11.02 3.58 -2.11
N PRO A 84 -11.89 3.09 -1.20
CA PRO A 84 -13.23 3.62 -1.11
C PRO A 84 -13.21 5.03 -0.53
N VAL A 85 -14.27 5.79 -0.81
CA VAL A 85 -14.46 7.11 -0.26
C VAL A 85 -15.64 7.04 0.71
N TYR A 86 -15.35 7.14 2.00
CA TYR A 86 -16.42 7.10 3.02
C TYR A 86 -16.92 8.49 3.39
N PHE A 87 -16.01 9.48 3.42
CA PHE A 87 -16.40 10.85 3.70
C PHE A 87 -15.41 11.82 3.03
N ALA A 88 -15.59 12.04 1.75
CA ALA A 88 -14.88 13.05 0.96
C ALA A 88 -13.35 12.88 0.87
N HIS A 89 -12.79 11.77 1.36
CA HIS A 89 -11.35 11.50 1.29
C HIS A 89 -11.08 9.99 1.26
N PRO A 90 -9.84 9.57 1.00
CA PRO A 90 -9.50 8.16 1.08
C PRO A 90 -9.79 7.55 2.45
N SER A 91 -9.99 6.25 2.52
CA SER A 91 -10.24 5.59 3.80
C SER A 91 -9.13 5.87 4.80
N GLY A 92 -9.48 6.03 6.07
CA GLY A 92 -8.49 6.30 7.12
C GLY A 92 -7.43 5.22 7.23
N ARG A 93 -7.83 3.96 6.99
CA ARG A 93 -6.91 2.83 7.06
C ARG A 93 -5.83 2.91 5.98
N ILE A 94 -6.18 3.24 4.74
CA ILE A 94 -5.18 3.37 3.68
C ILE A 94 -4.25 4.55 3.95
N LEU A 95 -4.77 5.66 4.45
CA LEU A 95 -3.94 6.82 4.79
C LEU A 95 -2.95 6.48 5.91
N SER A 96 -3.39 5.76 6.93
CA SER A 96 -2.50 5.29 8.01
C SER A 96 -1.38 4.40 7.47
N ALA A 97 -1.72 3.47 6.59
CA ALA A 97 -0.74 2.59 5.97
C ALA A 97 0.27 3.36 5.11
N LEU A 98 -0.21 4.33 4.31
CA LEU A 98 0.65 5.13 3.44
C LEU A 98 1.58 6.04 4.23
N ASP A 99 1.09 6.68 5.29
CA ASP A 99 1.93 7.50 6.16
C ASP A 99 3.12 6.68 6.70
N ARG A 100 2.83 5.50 7.20
CA ARG A 100 3.87 4.63 7.77
C ARG A 100 4.80 4.08 6.71
N MET A 101 4.25 3.65 5.56
CA MET A 101 5.05 3.08 4.48
C MET A 101 6.00 4.11 3.89
N PHE A 102 5.50 5.26 3.49
CA PHE A 102 6.33 6.27 2.85
C PHE A 102 7.30 6.94 3.82
N TYR A 103 6.86 7.19 5.03
CA TYR A 103 7.76 7.78 6.02
C TYR A 103 8.90 6.83 6.39
N ALA A 104 8.60 5.55 6.60
CA ALA A 104 9.63 4.56 6.96
C ALA A 104 10.61 4.29 5.81
N ALA A 105 10.11 4.24 4.60
CA ALA A 105 10.91 3.87 3.42
C ALA A 105 11.42 5.06 2.61
N ARG A 106 11.32 6.28 3.13
CA ARG A 106 11.64 7.49 2.37
C ARG A 106 13.02 7.50 1.74
N GLY A 107 13.99 6.87 2.39
CA GLY A 107 15.34 6.76 1.85
C GLY A 107 15.53 5.63 0.83
N CYS A 108 14.50 4.85 0.57
CA CYS A 108 14.55 3.73 -0.36
C CYS A 108 13.96 4.07 -1.74
N PHE A 109 13.34 5.23 -1.87
CA PHE A 109 12.66 5.64 -3.11
C PHE A 109 13.41 6.75 -3.87
N GLU A 110 14.64 7.01 -3.50
CA GLU A 110 15.47 8.01 -4.16
C GLU A 110 16.14 7.48 -5.43
#